data_7ad1c05e66cf3b41fc3ab43b4863c859
#
_entry.id   7ad1c05e66cf3b41fc3ab43b4863c859
#
_cell.length_a   1.000
_cell.length_b   1.000
_cell.length_c   1.000
_cell.angle_alpha   90.00
_cell.angle_beta   90.00
_cell.angle_gamma   90.00
#
_symmetry.space_group_name_H-M   'P 1'
#
loop_
_entity.id
_entity.type
_entity.pdbx_description
1 polymer ?
#
loop_
_entity_poly.entity_id
_entity_poly.type
_entity_poly.pdbx_seq_one_letter_code
_entity_poly.pdbx_strand_id
1 'polypeptide(L)'
;MICIILGLIINLGGWFGNDLIHAFTGFAFSGSRSEQSAGSAVRATDDAIGTFDKVEGNIDAGNVKFVYGDDYGFAYDNYPEKEIPKAEINGKTLKITQKVKNKNRIGDFKNGYNGAEIVITLPEDMAVDVDLHLSMGAVETKGITFGDMKLDADMGSIELDTVTVKDMDLTADMGAITVEDSVFSDGDIKAAMGGIELKNVKFDDADLEADMGGIKINGSFNELKARCSMGGIDVTADDDDAKMNLSADLGGITVNGQSVGRSYKN
;
A
#
# COMPACT_ATOMS: atom_id res chain seq x y z
N MET A 1 -28.80 20.01 18.17
CA MET A 1 -27.66 20.58 17.44
C MET A 1 -26.88 19.41 16.86
N ILE A 2 -27.53 18.67 15.94
CA ILE A 2 -27.04 17.41 15.35
C ILE A 2 -27.42 17.48 13.86
N CYS A 3 -26.77 18.33 13.09
CA CYS A 3 -27.07 18.45 11.64
C CYS A 3 -25.90 18.96 10.79
N ILE A 4 -24.65 18.87 11.24
CA ILE A 4 -23.51 19.40 10.44
C ILE A 4 -22.48 18.33 10.04
N ILE A 5 -22.61 17.09 10.46
CA ILE A 5 -21.65 16.03 10.13
C ILE A 5 -22.04 15.22 8.88
N LEU A 6 -23.25 15.39 8.36
CA LEU A 6 -23.73 14.64 7.17
C LEU A 6 -23.30 15.23 5.81
N GLY A 7 -22.63 16.37 5.79
CA GLY A 7 -22.28 17.09 4.56
C GLY A 7 -20.90 16.80 3.97
N LEU A 8 -20.00 16.13 4.68
CA LEU A 8 -18.61 15.94 4.23
C LEU A 8 -18.32 14.55 3.62
N ILE A 9 -19.26 13.61 3.69
CA ILE A 9 -19.10 12.25 3.19
C ILE A 9 -19.49 12.09 1.71
N ILE A 10 -20.12 13.10 1.10
CA ILE A 10 -20.71 12.95 -0.25
C ILE A 10 -19.71 13.23 -1.40
N ASN A 11 -18.49 13.68 -1.14
CA ASN A 11 -17.57 14.06 -2.21
C ASN A 11 -16.33 13.15 -2.39
N LEU A 12 -16.29 12.01 -1.71
CA LEU A 12 -15.27 10.97 -1.91
C LEU A 12 -15.77 9.77 -2.75
N GLY A 13 -16.97 9.92 -3.37
CA GLY A 13 -17.68 8.88 -4.11
C GLY A 13 -17.17 8.59 -5.52
N GLY A 14 -15.89 8.77 -5.82
CA GLY A 14 -15.40 8.62 -7.19
C GLY A 14 -14.48 7.42 -7.43
N TRP A 15 -13.93 6.77 -6.42
CA TRP A 15 -12.93 5.72 -6.67
C TRP A 15 -13.00 4.47 -5.78
N PHE A 16 -13.71 4.54 -4.68
CA PHE A 16 -14.07 3.31 -3.95
C PHE A 16 -15.41 2.85 -4.47
N GLY A 17 -15.45 1.69 -5.14
CA GLY A 17 -16.71 1.11 -5.58
C GLY A 17 -17.74 1.09 -4.45
N ASN A 18 -18.99 1.31 -4.80
CA ASN A 18 -20.15 1.42 -3.90
C ASN A 18 -20.27 0.29 -2.84
N ASP A 19 -19.48 -0.77 -2.99
CA ASP A 19 -19.55 -1.96 -2.15
C ASP A 19 -18.88 -1.80 -0.77
N LEU A 20 -17.87 -0.91 -0.63
CA LEU A 20 -17.18 -0.72 0.65
C LEU A 20 -18.03 0.08 1.64
N ILE A 21 -18.79 1.07 1.15
CA ILE A 21 -19.68 1.88 2.00
C ILE A 21 -20.84 1.02 2.54
N HIS A 22 -21.31 0.05 1.76
CA HIS A 22 -22.35 -0.88 2.22
C HIS A 22 -21.82 -1.93 3.21
N ALA A 23 -20.55 -2.26 3.21
CA ALA A 23 -19.95 -3.17 4.19
C ALA A 23 -19.87 -2.52 5.58
N PHE A 24 -19.61 -1.21 5.66
CA PHE A 24 -19.44 -0.52 6.95
C PHE A 24 -20.74 0.08 7.53
N THR A 25 -21.74 0.42 6.71
CA THR A 25 -23.01 0.99 7.20
C THR A 25 -24.12 -0.06 7.38
N GLY A 26 -23.90 -1.32 6.98
CA GLY A 26 -24.87 -2.41 7.01
C GLY A 26 -24.84 -3.32 8.24
N PHE A 27 -24.00 -3.05 9.24
CA PHE A 27 -23.95 -3.86 10.45
C PHE A 27 -25.03 -3.49 11.48
N ALA A 28 -26.30 -3.56 11.04
CA ALA A 28 -27.40 -3.83 11.94
C ALA A 28 -27.74 -5.32 11.80
N PHE A 29 -27.51 -6.06 12.86
CA PHE A 29 -27.78 -7.47 13.02
C PHE A 29 -29.14 -7.86 12.45
N SER A 30 -29.19 -8.58 11.34
CA SER A 30 -30.35 -9.36 10.94
C SER A 30 -29.88 -10.56 10.11
N GLY A 31 -29.94 -11.73 10.75
CA GLY A 31 -29.71 -12.99 10.08
C GLY A 31 -30.74 -13.24 9.01
N SER A 32 -30.31 -13.44 7.79
CA SER A 32 -31.04 -14.27 6.83
C SER A 32 -30.05 -14.83 5.79
N ARG A 33 -30.01 -16.14 5.82
CA ARG A 33 -29.28 -17.04 4.93
C ARG A 33 -29.87 -16.94 3.52
N SER A 34 -29.08 -16.62 2.53
CA SER A 34 -29.38 -16.97 1.14
C SER A 34 -28.20 -17.70 0.53
N GLU A 35 -28.44 -18.98 0.21
CA GLU A 35 -27.52 -19.85 -0.49
C GLU A 35 -27.37 -19.38 -1.93
N GLN A 36 -26.12 -19.16 -2.38
CA GLN A 36 -25.80 -19.30 -3.80
C GLN A 36 -24.37 -19.83 -3.97
N SER A 37 -24.27 -20.86 -4.76
CA SER A 37 -23.19 -21.80 -4.97
C SER A 37 -21.96 -21.20 -5.67
N ALA A 38 -20.83 -21.77 -5.33
CA ALA A 38 -19.48 -21.78 -5.85
C ALA A 38 -18.49 -20.96 -5.05
N GLY A 39 -17.84 -21.64 -4.06
CA GLY A 39 -16.74 -21.09 -3.28
C GLY A 39 -17.23 -20.08 -2.25
N SER A 40 -17.72 -20.55 -1.10
CA SER A 40 -18.13 -19.67 0.00
C SER A 40 -16.99 -18.78 0.42
N ALA A 41 -17.02 -17.53 0.01
CA ALA A 41 -16.20 -16.48 0.62
C ALA A 41 -16.62 -16.33 2.08
N VAL A 42 -15.66 -16.43 2.98
CA VAL A 42 -15.89 -16.23 4.41
C VAL A 42 -15.54 -14.80 4.75
N ARG A 43 -16.49 -14.09 5.33
CA ARG A 43 -16.30 -12.78 5.94
C ARG A 43 -16.20 -12.95 7.44
N ALA A 44 -15.21 -12.34 8.04
CA ALA A 44 -15.18 -12.15 9.47
C ALA A 44 -14.85 -10.69 9.77
N THR A 45 -15.65 -10.12 10.66
CA THR A 45 -15.33 -8.87 11.34
C THR A 45 -15.13 -9.25 12.79
N ASP A 46 -13.96 -8.94 13.33
CA ASP A 46 -13.75 -9.07 14.77
C ASP A 46 -13.88 -7.67 15.38
N ASP A 47 -15.03 -7.41 15.98
CA ASP A 47 -15.39 -6.10 16.56
C ASP A 47 -14.58 -5.74 17.81
N ALA A 48 -13.61 -6.55 18.21
CA ALA A 48 -12.88 -6.38 19.45
C ALA A 48 -11.42 -6.81 19.36
N ILE A 49 -10.69 -6.34 18.35
CA ILE A 49 -9.24 -6.45 18.41
C ILE A 49 -8.73 -5.43 19.45
N GLY A 50 -7.85 -5.87 20.34
CA GLY A 50 -7.17 -4.97 21.27
C GLY A 50 -6.36 -3.90 20.54
N THR A 51 -5.95 -2.87 21.26
CA THR A 51 -5.12 -1.79 20.72
C THR A 51 -3.73 -2.29 20.33
N PHE A 52 -3.17 -1.77 19.24
CA PHE A 52 -1.81 -2.07 18.80
C PHE A 52 -1.12 -0.80 18.28
N ASP A 53 0.19 -0.78 18.34
CA ASP A 53 1.03 0.28 17.77
C ASP A 53 1.92 -0.23 16.62
N LYS A 54 1.83 -1.54 16.32
CA LYS A 54 2.53 -2.17 15.21
C LYS A 54 1.67 -3.22 14.51
N VAL A 55 1.80 -3.30 13.19
CA VAL A 55 1.23 -4.37 12.36
C VAL A 55 2.37 -5.17 11.72
N GLU A 56 2.40 -6.47 11.94
CA GLU A 56 3.31 -7.41 11.26
C GLU A 56 2.50 -8.45 10.48
N GLY A 57 2.86 -8.73 9.23
CA GLY A 57 2.12 -9.69 8.44
C GLY A 57 2.91 -10.45 7.41
N ASN A 58 2.54 -11.73 7.23
CA ASN A 58 2.99 -12.58 6.14
C ASN A 58 1.76 -13.13 5.43
N ILE A 59 1.55 -12.70 4.18
CA ILE A 59 0.34 -12.94 3.41
C ILE A 59 0.73 -13.59 2.08
N ASP A 60 0.39 -14.87 1.92
CA ASP A 60 0.69 -15.60 0.68
C ASP A 60 -0.17 -15.12 -0.50
N ALA A 61 -1.42 -14.67 -0.25
CA ALA A 61 -2.29 -14.15 -1.31
C ALA A 61 -3.41 -13.24 -0.76
N GLY A 62 -3.71 -12.17 -1.48
CA GLY A 62 -4.77 -11.20 -1.20
C GLY A 62 -4.25 -9.79 -1.03
N ASN A 63 -5.12 -8.82 -1.25
CA ASN A 63 -4.79 -7.42 -1.07
C ASN A 63 -4.87 -7.03 0.41
N VAL A 64 -4.12 -6.01 0.79
CA VAL A 64 -4.18 -5.40 2.12
C VAL A 64 -4.55 -3.93 1.98
N LYS A 65 -5.55 -3.51 2.74
CA LYS A 65 -5.96 -2.11 2.85
C LYS A 65 -5.91 -1.62 4.27
N PHE A 66 -5.46 -0.39 4.43
CA PHE A 66 -5.59 0.35 5.67
C PHE A 66 -6.67 1.41 5.51
N VAL A 67 -7.53 1.56 6.52
CA VAL A 67 -8.61 2.53 6.55
C VAL A 67 -8.72 3.17 7.92
N TYR A 68 -9.21 4.41 7.99
CA TYR A 68 -9.58 5.00 9.28
C TYR A 68 -10.97 4.53 9.74
N GLY A 69 -11.14 4.43 11.04
CA GLY A 69 -12.40 4.14 11.71
C GLY A 69 -12.42 4.59 13.16
N ASP A 70 -13.51 4.34 13.87
CA ASP A 70 -13.67 4.77 15.26
C ASP A 70 -12.76 3.98 16.22
N ASP A 71 -12.48 2.71 15.90
CA ASP A 71 -11.70 1.78 16.71
C ASP A 71 -10.74 0.95 15.85
N TYR A 72 -9.84 0.22 16.51
CA TYR A 72 -8.98 -0.76 15.85
C TYR A 72 -9.81 -1.93 15.31
N GLY A 73 -9.59 -2.29 14.06
CA GLY A 73 -10.32 -3.36 13.40
C GLY A 73 -9.46 -4.25 12.50
N PHE A 74 -9.93 -5.48 12.32
CA PHE A 74 -9.40 -6.42 11.35
C PHE A 74 -10.55 -7.15 10.68
N ALA A 75 -10.61 -7.06 9.37
CA ALA A 75 -11.60 -7.75 8.56
C ALA A 75 -10.95 -8.44 7.36
N TYR A 76 -11.61 -9.43 6.82
CA TYR A 76 -11.19 -10.06 5.56
C TYR A 76 -12.40 -10.52 4.75
N ASP A 77 -12.24 -10.58 3.43
CA ASP A 77 -13.27 -11.01 2.50
C ASP A 77 -12.70 -11.88 1.39
N ASN A 78 -13.54 -12.72 0.79
CA ASN A 78 -13.25 -13.54 -0.39
C ASN A 78 -12.10 -14.55 -0.26
N TYR A 79 -11.80 -15.01 0.96
CA TYR A 79 -10.83 -16.08 1.17
C TYR A 79 -11.49 -17.46 1.14
N PRO A 80 -10.81 -18.49 0.61
CA PRO A 80 -11.23 -19.87 0.77
C PRO A 80 -11.31 -20.25 2.26
N GLU A 81 -12.35 -20.97 2.66
CA GLU A 81 -12.63 -21.32 4.07
C GLU A 81 -11.43 -21.93 4.83
N LYS A 82 -10.56 -22.66 4.13
CA LYS A 82 -9.39 -23.32 4.73
C LYS A 82 -8.12 -22.46 4.76
N GLU A 83 -8.17 -21.26 4.18
CA GLU A 83 -7.04 -20.37 3.94
C GLU A 83 -7.33 -18.93 4.36
N ILE A 84 -8.29 -18.77 5.26
CA ILE A 84 -8.64 -17.48 5.87
C ILE A 84 -7.46 -16.88 6.61
N PRO A 85 -7.28 -15.56 6.56
CA PRO A 85 -6.30 -14.86 7.37
C PRO A 85 -6.53 -15.07 8.87
N LYS A 86 -5.44 -15.14 9.62
CA LYS A 86 -5.45 -15.16 11.07
C LYS A 86 -4.80 -13.90 11.60
N ALA A 87 -5.45 -13.26 12.54
CA ALA A 87 -4.94 -12.10 13.26
C ALA A 87 -4.85 -12.40 14.75
N GLU A 88 -3.73 -12.06 15.35
CA GLU A 88 -3.47 -12.26 16.77
C GLU A 88 -2.76 -11.03 17.34
N ILE A 89 -3.20 -10.52 18.49
CA ILE A 89 -2.49 -9.47 19.23
C ILE A 89 -1.45 -10.11 20.13
N ASN A 90 -0.19 -9.77 19.91
CA ASN A 90 0.92 -10.18 20.77
C ASN A 90 1.60 -8.93 21.37
N GLY A 91 1.29 -8.65 22.62
CA GLY A 91 1.65 -7.40 23.26
C GLY A 91 0.91 -6.23 22.62
N LYS A 92 1.65 -5.40 21.88
CA LYS A 92 1.12 -4.26 21.11
C LYS A 92 1.24 -4.45 19.60
N THR A 93 1.51 -5.66 19.15
CA THR A 93 1.67 -5.99 17.73
C THR A 93 0.47 -6.80 17.25
N LEU A 94 -0.20 -6.31 16.22
CA LEU A 94 -1.15 -7.09 15.43
C LEU A 94 -0.37 -7.98 14.47
N LYS A 95 -0.43 -9.28 14.69
CA LYS A 95 0.24 -10.29 13.85
C LYS A 95 -0.76 -10.92 12.89
N ILE A 96 -0.51 -10.77 11.58
CA ILE A 96 -1.37 -11.31 10.52
C ILE A 96 -0.64 -12.43 9.80
N THR A 97 -1.30 -13.55 9.63
CA THR A 97 -0.76 -14.69 8.86
C THR A 97 -1.84 -15.25 7.95
N GLN A 98 -1.57 -15.25 6.66
CA GLN A 98 -2.40 -15.92 5.65
C GLN A 98 -1.50 -16.88 4.86
N LYS A 99 -1.93 -18.14 4.72
CA LYS A 99 -1.15 -19.19 4.04
C LYS A 99 -1.98 -19.93 3.03
N VAL A 100 -1.40 -20.08 1.85
CA VAL A 100 -1.94 -20.92 0.77
C VAL A 100 -1.44 -22.35 0.94
N LYS A 101 -2.37 -23.30 1.09
CA LYS A 101 -2.01 -24.71 1.36
C LYS A 101 -1.41 -25.44 0.16
N ASN A 102 -1.71 -25.03 -1.05
CA ASN A 102 -1.33 -25.75 -2.27
C ASN A 102 -0.66 -24.83 -3.30
N LYS A 103 0.61 -24.46 -3.03
CA LYS A 103 1.39 -23.55 -3.89
C LYS A 103 1.71 -24.11 -5.30
N ASN A 104 1.42 -25.39 -5.58
CA ASN A 104 1.79 -26.05 -6.84
C ASN A 104 0.77 -25.88 -7.99
N ARG A 105 -0.33 -25.19 -7.78
CA ARG A 105 -1.36 -24.98 -8.78
C ARG A 105 -1.55 -23.51 -9.12
N ILE A 106 -0.71 -23.01 -10.02
CA ILE A 106 -0.81 -21.62 -10.55
C ILE A 106 -2.23 -21.31 -11.09
N GLY A 107 -2.98 -22.32 -11.54
CA GLY A 107 -4.35 -22.14 -12.00
C GLY A 107 -5.40 -21.93 -10.91
N ASP A 108 -5.14 -22.36 -9.68
CA ASP A 108 -6.08 -22.21 -8.56
C ASP A 108 -6.04 -20.77 -7.99
N PHE A 109 -4.94 -20.04 -8.17
CA PHE A 109 -4.84 -18.64 -7.76
C PHE A 109 -5.83 -17.73 -8.49
N LYS A 110 -6.06 -17.96 -9.79
CA LYS A 110 -6.99 -17.15 -10.59
C LYS A 110 -8.46 -17.29 -10.15
N ASN A 111 -8.82 -18.39 -9.52
CA ASN A 111 -10.21 -18.68 -9.16
C ASN A 111 -10.47 -18.63 -7.64
N GLY A 112 -9.45 -18.65 -6.80
CA GLY A 112 -9.60 -18.75 -5.35
C GLY A 112 -9.39 -17.44 -4.57
N TYR A 113 -8.65 -16.48 -5.14
CA TYR A 113 -8.28 -15.22 -4.46
C TYR A 113 -8.70 -13.97 -5.23
N ASN A 114 -9.60 -14.12 -6.20
CA ASN A 114 -10.11 -12.97 -6.94
C ASN A 114 -10.92 -12.07 -5.99
N GLY A 115 -10.37 -10.89 -5.69
CA GLY A 115 -10.94 -9.96 -4.73
C GLY A 115 -10.75 -10.36 -3.26
N ALA A 116 -9.80 -11.28 -2.96
CA ALA A 116 -9.41 -11.54 -1.57
C ALA A 116 -8.75 -10.31 -0.97
N GLU A 117 -9.26 -9.86 0.16
CA GLU A 117 -8.85 -8.61 0.80
C GLU A 117 -8.77 -8.75 2.31
N ILE A 118 -7.77 -8.12 2.89
CA ILE A 118 -7.62 -7.87 4.33
C ILE A 118 -7.77 -6.37 4.53
N VAL A 119 -8.64 -5.98 5.44
CA VAL A 119 -8.84 -4.58 5.83
C VAL A 119 -8.40 -4.39 7.27
N ILE A 120 -7.48 -3.47 7.50
CA ILE A 120 -6.99 -3.08 8.82
C ILE A 120 -7.52 -1.68 9.10
N THR A 121 -8.30 -1.57 10.17
CA THR A 121 -8.89 -0.30 10.59
C THR A 121 -8.06 0.31 11.71
N LEU A 122 -7.76 1.59 11.60
CA LEU A 122 -6.98 2.37 12.56
C LEU A 122 -7.78 3.59 13.02
N PRO A 123 -7.71 4.00 14.30
CA PRO A 123 -8.24 5.28 14.74
C PRO A 123 -7.50 6.46 14.08
N GLU A 124 -8.21 7.55 13.79
CA GLU A 124 -7.65 8.72 13.06
C GLU A 124 -6.44 9.37 13.73
N ASP A 125 -6.36 9.34 15.07
CA ASP A 125 -5.29 9.99 15.83
C ASP A 125 -4.08 9.08 16.10
N MET A 126 -4.05 7.88 15.47
CA MET A 126 -3.00 6.89 15.74
C MET A 126 -2.12 6.67 14.52
N ALA A 127 -0.80 6.78 14.75
CA ALA A 127 0.20 6.29 13.83
C ALA A 127 0.69 4.91 14.29
N VAL A 128 0.73 3.95 13.39
CA VAL A 128 1.23 2.59 13.66
C VAL A 128 2.42 2.27 12.76
N ASP A 129 3.34 1.48 13.28
CA ASP A 129 4.41 0.91 12.47
C ASP A 129 3.87 -0.27 11.66
N VAL A 130 4.36 -0.44 10.44
CA VAL A 130 3.90 -1.50 9.53
C VAL A 130 5.09 -2.29 9.00
N ASP A 131 5.02 -3.62 9.07
CA ASP A 131 5.99 -4.56 8.50
C ASP A 131 5.22 -5.70 7.83
N LEU A 132 4.99 -5.59 6.53
CA LEU A 132 4.20 -6.56 5.77
C LEU A 132 4.99 -7.16 4.61
N HIS A 133 4.91 -8.47 4.48
CA HIS A 133 5.35 -9.21 3.30
C HIS A 133 4.15 -9.88 2.62
N LEU A 134 3.97 -9.59 1.32
CA LEU A 134 2.93 -10.15 0.47
C LEU A 134 3.57 -10.96 -0.67
N SER A 135 3.29 -12.27 -0.74
CA SER A 135 3.76 -13.04 -1.89
C SER A 135 2.92 -12.76 -3.14
N MET A 136 1.61 -12.52 -3.01
CA MET A 136 0.73 -12.14 -4.12
C MET A 136 -0.38 -11.21 -3.65
N GLY A 137 -0.49 -10.06 -4.26
CA GLY A 137 -1.53 -9.07 -3.97
C GLY A 137 -0.94 -7.68 -3.85
N ALA A 138 -1.78 -6.70 -3.71
CA ALA A 138 -1.40 -5.31 -3.59
C ALA A 138 -1.57 -4.80 -2.16
N VAL A 139 -0.76 -3.82 -1.79
CA VAL A 139 -1.03 -2.97 -0.63
C VAL A 139 -1.59 -1.65 -1.14
N GLU A 140 -2.77 -1.29 -0.68
CA GLU A 140 -3.45 -0.06 -1.04
C GLU A 140 -3.81 0.71 0.24
N THR A 141 -3.46 1.97 0.32
CA THR A 141 -3.87 2.82 1.44
C THR A 141 -4.05 4.26 1.01
N LYS A 142 -4.97 4.96 1.66
CA LYS A 142 -5.26 6.35 1.37
C LYS A 142 -5.58 7.14 2.63
N GLY A 143 -4.91 8.29 2.76
CA GLY A 143 -5.22 9.26 3.80
C GLY A 143 -4.79 8.82 5.22
N ILE A 144 -3.80 7.93 5.35
CA ILE A 144 -3.40 7.35 6.64
C ILE A 144 -2.03 7.90 7.07
N THR A 145 -1.89 8.10 8.38
CA THR A 145 -0.60 8.41 9.01
C THR A 145 -0.01 7.15 9.62
N PHE A 146 1.25 6.86 9.27
CA PHE A 146 2.02 5.75 9.79
C PHE A 146 3.26 6.23 10.55
N GLY A 147 3.80 5.40 11.43
CA GLY A 147 5.15 5.50 11.94
C GLY A 147 6.17 5.04 10.90
N ASP A 148 6.97 4.03 11.22
CA ASP A 148 7.87 3.41 10.26
C ASP A 148 7.08 2.40 9.40
N MET A 149 7.35 2.37 8.08
CA MET A 149 6.65 1.51 7.14
C MET A 149 7.64 0.65 6.35
N LYS A 150 7.47 -0.66 6.45
CA LYS A 150 8.15 -1.64 5.61
C LYS A 150 7.14 -2.50 4.87
N LEU A 151 7.15 -2.42 3.54
CA LEU A 151 6.27 -3.21 2.67
C LEU A 151 7.12 -3.95 1.63
N ASP A 152 6.92 -5.25 1.55
CA ASP A 152 7.60 -6.14 0.62
C ASP A 152 6.56 -6.94 -0.17
N ALA A 153 6.51 -6.77 -1.49
CA ALA A 153 5.56 -7.41 -2.39
C ALA A 153 6.29 -8.21 -3.48
N ASP A 154 6.24 -9.55 -3.41
CA ASP A 154 6.87 -10.41 -4.44
C ASP A 154 6.14 -10.28 -5.80
N MET A 155 4.81 -10.40 -5.80
CA MET A 155 3.97 -10.26 -7.00
C MET A 155 2.76 -9.38 -6.70
N GLY A 156 2.88 -8.10 -7.00
CA GLY A 156 1.82 -7.13 -6.75
C GLY A 156 2.35 -5.71 -6.71
N SER A 157 1.45 -4.75 -6.56
CA SER A 157 1.79 -3.34 -6.47
C SER A 157 1.72 -2.82 -5.03
N ILE A 158 2.41 -1.71 -4.80
CA ILE A 158 2.28 -0.90 -3.60
C ILE A 158 1.73 0.46 -4.04
N GLU A 159 0.57 0.82 -3.54
CA GLU A 159 -0.14 2.05 -3.90
C GLU A 159 -0.48 2.84 -2.63
N LEU A 160 0.22 3.95 -2.43
CA LEU A 160 0.08 4.83 -1.28
C LEU A 160 -0.40 6.20 -1.75
N ASP A 161 -1.54 6.64 -1.27
CA ASP A 161 -2.15 7.92 -1.65
C ASP A 161 -2.44 8.76 -0.39
N THR A 162 -1.93 9.98 -0.36
CA THR A 162 -2.15 10.94 0.74
C THR A 162 -1.71 10.38 2.10
N VAL A 163 -0.56 9.69 2.15
CA VAL A 163 -0.03 9.14 3.39
C VAL A 163 1.03 10.05 4.01
N THR A 164 1.15 9.99 5.33
CA THR A 164 2.27 10.55 6.07
C THR A 164 3.02 9.40 6.74
N VAL A 165 4.31 9.28 6.45
CA VAL A 165 5.16 8.19 6.97
C VAL A 165 6.46 8.81 7.48
N LYS A 166 7.01 8.26 8.55
CA LYS A 166 8.31 8.71 9.03
C LYS A 166 9.42 8.11 8.16
N ASP A 167 9.66 6.81 8.28
CA ASP A 167 10.67 6.09 7.51
C ASP A 167 9.97 5.06 6.61
N MET A 168 10.27 5.04 5.31
CA MET A 168 9.57 4.26 4.30
C MET A 168 10.54 3.29 3.59
N ASP A 169 10.35 1.97 3.76
CA ASP A 169 11.09 0.90 3.07
C ASP A 169 10.10 0.10 2.21
N LEU A 170 10.13 0.32 0.90
CA LEU A 170 9.20 -0.31 -0.04
C LEU A 170 9.96 -1.16 -1.05
N THR A 171 9.60 -2.42 -1.17
CA THR A 171 10.15 -3.33 -2.18
C THR A 171 9.03 -3.98 -2.99
N ALA A 172 9.15 -3.97 -4.32
CA ALA A 172 8.29 -4.73 -5.22
C ALA A 172 9.14 -5.51 -6.24
N ASP A 173 9.08 -6.86 -6.18
CA ASP A 173 9.83 -7.69 -7.13
C ASP A 173 9.16 -7.72 -8.50
N MET A 174 7.86 -7.97 -8.56
CA MET A 174 7.07 -7.94 -9.80
C MET A 174 5.83 -7.07 -9.62
N GLY A 175 5.97 -5.80 -9.88
CA GLY A 175 4.91 -4.82 -9.73
C GLY A 175 5.45 -3.40 -9.69
N ALA A 176 4.56 -2.44 -9.66
CA ALA A 176 4.91 -1.03 -9.55
C ALA A 176 4.75 -0.53 -8.11
N ILE A 177 5.53 0.49 -7.79
CA ILE A 177 5.37 1.28 -6.57
C ILE A 177 4.89 2.66 -6.97
N THR A 178 3.74 3.06 -6.46
CA THR A 178 3.16 4.39 -6.68
C THR A 178 2.91 5.05 -5.34
N VAL A 179 3.45 6.25 -5.16
CA VAL A 179 3.23 7.08 -3.99
C VAL A 179 2.75 8.45 -4.47
N GLU A 180 1.54 8.84 -4.09
CA GLU A 180 0.92 10.09 -4.52
C GLU A 180 0.54 10.96 -3.32
N ASP A 181 0.65 12.30 -3.48
CA ASP A 181 0.18 13.30 -2.51
C ASP A 181 0.67 13.07 -1.07
N SER A 182 1.88 12.55 -0.91
CA SER A 182 2.36 11.96 0.34
C SER A 182 3.60 12.67 0.89
N VAL A 183 3.81 12.51 2.21
CA VAL A 183 4.94 13.09 2.93
C VAL A 183 5.67 12.01 3.71
N PHE A 184 7.00 11.95 3.58
CA PHE A 184 7.85 11.07 4.39
C PHE A 184 9.20 11.74 4.69
N SER A 185 9.91 11.27 5.72
CA SER A 185 11.26 11.80 6.00
C SER A 185 12.28 11.05 5.15
N ASP A 186 12.46 9.76 5.38
CA ASP A 186 13.44 8.95 4.68
C ASP A 186 12.76 7.85 3.85
N GLY A 187 13.25 7.59 2.63
CA GLY A 187 12.70 6.57 1.73
C GLY A 187 13.78 5.66 1.12
N ASP A 188 13.65 4.35 1.29
CA ASP A 188 14.37 3.31 0.52
C ASP A 188 13.34 2.55 -0.31
N ILE A 189 13.33 2.78 -1.64
CA ILE A 189 12.26 2.28 -2.52
C ILE A 189 12.85 1.51 -3.69
N LYS A 190 12.50 0.23 -3.82
CA LYS A 190 13.06 -0.68 -4.81
C LYS A 190 11.99 -1.38 -5.64
N ALA A 191 12.18 -1.39 -6.95
CA ALA A 191 11.36 -2.16 -7.88
C ALA A 191 12.24 -3.00 -8.82
N ALA A 192 12.15 -4.33 -8.76
CA ALA A 192 12.96 -5.18 -9.64
C ALA A 192 12.33 -5.27 -11.05
N MET A 193 11.06 -5.62 -11.17
CA MET A 193 10.33 -5.63 -12.45
C MET A 193 9.09 -4.76 -12.35
N GLY A 194 9.25 -3.49 -12.66
CA GLY A 194 8.21 -2.49 -12.57
C GLY A 194 8.82 -1.10 -12.45
N GLY A 195 7.99 -0.09 -12.36
CA GLY A 195 8.43 1.29 -12.19
C GLY A 195 8.18 1.81 -10.78
N ILE A 196 8.89 2.88 -10.47
CA ILE A 196 8.64 3.69 -9.27
C ILE A 196 8.08 5.03 -9.74
N GLU A 197 6.91 5.38 -9.25
CA GLU A 197 6.30 6.68 -9.53
C GLU A 197 5.96 7.40 -8.22
N LEU A 198 6.64 8.52 -7.98
CA LEU A 198 6.38 9.43 -6.86
C LEU A 198 5.76 10.71 -7.42
N LYS A 199 4.51 11.00 -7.09
CA LYS A 199 3.78 12.17 -7.58
C LYS A 199 3.39 13.09 -6.44
N ASN A 200 3.71 14.37 -6.59
CA ASN A 200 3.37 15.39 -5.60
C ASN A 200 3.78 14.98 -4.18
N VAL A 201 5.01 14.49 -4.05
CA VAL A 201 5.56 14.02 -2.78
C VAL A 201 6.44 15.05 -2.14
N LYS A 202 6.56 14.98 -0.81
CA LYS A 202 7.53 15.75 -0.05
C LYS A 202 8.33 14.82 0.84
N PHE A 203 9.67 14.89 0.75
CA PHE A 203 10.57 14.11 1.59
C PHE A 203 11.88 14.82 1.89
N ASP A 204 12.60 14.34 2.90
CA ASP A 204 13.94 14.84 3.18
C ASP A 204 14.95 14.09 2.30
N ASP A 205 15.13 12.80 2.50
CA ASP A 205 16.08 11.98 1.76
C ASP A 205 15.43 10.74 1.16
N ALA A 206 15.81 10.34 -0.08
CA ALA A 206 15.36 9.09 -0.66
C ALA A 206 16.43 8.41 -1.52
N ASP A 207 16.49 7.08 -1.45
CA ASP A 207 17.27 6.20 -2.34
C ASP A 207 16.30 5.30 -3.12
N LEU A 208 16.29 5.46 -4.46
CA LEU A 208 15.38 4.78 -5.34
C LEU A 208 16.14 3.87 -6.31
N GLU A 209 15.71 2.62 -6.45
CA GLU A 209 16.34 1.66 -7.35
C GLU A 209 15.29 0.95 -8.22
N ALA A 210 15.45 1.00 -9.54
CA ALA A 210 14.63 0.23 -10.47
C ALA A 210 15.52 -0.58 -11.42
N ASP A 211 15.37 -1.91 -11.43
CA ASP A 211 16.14 -2.75 -12.35
C ASP A 211 15.53 -2.77 -13.75
N MET A 212 14.25 -3.11 -13.88
CA MET A 212 13.53 -3.10 -15.16
C MET A 212 12.28 -2.25 -15.03
N GLY A 213 12.36 -1.03 -15.50
CA GLY A 213 11.29 -0.04 -15.42
C GLY A 213 11.87 1.35 -15.31
N GLY A 214 11.02 2.34 -15.23
CA GLY A 214 11.42 3.74 -15.07
C GLY A 214 11.24 4.23 -13.63
N ILE A 215 11.95 5.30 -13.31
CA ILE A 215 11.74 6.06 -12.09
C ILE A 215 11.21 7.44 -12.50
N LYS A 216 10.06 7.81 -11.97
CA LYS A 216 9.47 9.11 -12.19
C LYS A 216 9.14 9.78 -10.85
N ILE A 217 9.61 11.01 -10.71
CA ILE A 217 9.46 11.76 -9.46
C ILE A 217 8.98 13.18 -9.80
N ASN A 218 8.00 13.61 -9.04
CA ASN A 218 7.55 14.98 -9.01
C ASN A 218 7.32 15.39 -7.55
N GLY A 219 7.98 16.44 -7.09
CA GLY A 219 7.79 16.94 -5.73
C GLY A 219 8.97 17.74 -5.17
N SER A 220 8.93 17.94 -3.88
CA SER A 220 9.89 18.73 -3.09
C SER A 220 10.74 17.83 -2.20
N PHE A 221 12.06 17.97 -2.23
CA PHE A 221 12.98 17.13 -1.46
C PHE A 221 14.34 17.78 -1.24
N ASN A 222 15.07 17.31 -0.22
CA ASN A 222 16.43 17.81 0.08
C ASN A 222 17.50 17.00 -0.66
N GLU A 223 17.46 15.65 -0.57
CA GLU A 223 18.43 14.77 -1.27
C GLU A 223 17.72 13.60 -1.96
N LEU A 224 18.09 13.34 -3.20
CA LEU A 224 17.60 12.21 -3.97
C LEU A 224 18.76 11.42 -4.58
N LYS A 225 18.81 10.14 -4.30
CA LYS A 225 19.61 9.17 -5.03
C LYS A 225 18.67 8.28 -5.83
N ALA A 226 18.91 8.16 -7.14
CA ALA A 226 18.11 7.28 -7.97
C ALA A 226 18.97 6.52 -8.98
N ARG A 227 18.74 5.22 -9.09
CA ARG A 227 19.39 4.32 -10.02
C ARG A 227 18.39 3.55 -10.84
N CYS A 228 18.64 3.47 -12.13
CA CYS A 228 17.83 2.68 -13.04
C CYS A 228 18.74 1.86 -13.97
N SER A 229 18.59 0.52 -13.93
CA SER A 229 19.41 -0.36 -14.79
C SER A 229 18.86 -0.41 -16.23
N MET A 230 17.56 -0.68 -16.41
CA MET A 230 16.92 -0.69 -17.73
C MET A 230 15.67 0.18 -17.73
N GLY A 231 15.82 1.42 -18.17
CA GLY A 231 14.75 2.41 -18.20
C GLY A 231 15.31 3.82 -18.04
N GLY A 232 14.44 4.79 -17.88
CA GLY A 232 14.81 6.19 -17.68
C GLY A 232 14.50 6.69 -16.29
N ILE A 233 15.12 7.79 -15.92
CA ILE A 233 14.82 8.56 -14.73
C ILE A 233 14.28 9.92 -15.16
N ASP A 234 13.09 10.27 -14.69
CA ASP A 234 12.47 11.57 -14.94
C ASP A 234 12.15 12.26 -13.59
N VAL A 235 12.83 13.34 -13.33
CA VAL A 235 12.70 14.10 -12.08
C VAL A 235 12.20 15.50 -12.37
N THR A 236 11.12 15.87 -11.73
CA THR A 236 10.64 17.26 -11.63
C THR A 236 10.73 17.67 -10.17
N ALA A 237 11.73 18.48 -9.85
CA ALA A 237 11.94 19.00 -8.50
C ALA A 237 11.31 20.39 -8.38
N ASP A 238 10.56 20.61 -7.31
CA ASP A 238 9.95 21.91 -7.01
C ASP A 238 10.98 22.89 -6.42
N ASP A 239 12.03 22.37 -5.80
CA ASP A 239 13.08 23.15 -5.14
C ASP A 239 14.36 23.20 -6.00
N ASP A 240 14.87 24.40 -6.23
CA ASP A 240 16.11 24.62 -7.01
C ASP A 240 17.37 24.13 -6.28
N ASP A 241 17.33 24.03 -4.95
CA ASP A 241 18.45 23.62 -4.10
C ASP A 241 18.49 22.10 -3.83
N ALA A 242 17.55 21.33 -4.39
CA ALA A 242 17.49 19.89 -4.22
C ALA A 242 18.76 19.21 -4.73
N LYS A 243 19.39 18.40 -3.88
CA LYS A 243 20.58 17.62 -4.26
C LYS A 243 20.16 16.33 -4.93
N MET A 244 20.80 16.00 -6.04
CA MET A 244 20.50 14.82 -6.81
C MET A 244 21.76 14.04 -7.20
N ASN A 245 21.69 12.72 -7.10
CA ASN A 245 22.68 11.79 -7.60
C ASN A 245 21.98 10.70 -8.38
N LEU A 246 21.87 10.88 -9.71
CA LEU A 246 21.06 10.06 -10.59
C LEU A 246 21.95 9.27 -11.55
N SER A 247 21.63 7.99 -11.77
CA SER A 247 22.35 7.11 -12.69
C SER A 247 21.40 6.18 -13.45
N ALA A 248 21.53 6.14 -14.78
CA ALA A 248 20.79 5.23 -15.65
C ALA A 248 21.77 4.46 -16.55
N ASP A 249 21.79 3.12 -16.44
CA ASP A 249 22.73 2.29 -17.24
C ASP A 249 22.27 2.18 -18.69
N LEU A 250 21.01 1.82 -18.91
CA LEU A 250 20.37 1.77 -20.22
C LEU A 250 19.13 2.67 -20.22
N GLY A 251 19.28 3.86 -20.78
CA GLY A 251 18.21 4.85 -20.82
C GLY A 251 18.76 6.25 -20.68
N GLY A 252 17.91 7.21 -20.39
CA GLY A 252 18.27 8.62 -20.21
C GLY A 252 17.73 9.17 -18.91
N ILE A 253 18.32 10.27 -18.49
CA ILE A 253 17.88 11.05 -17.33
C ILE A 253 17.34 12.38 -17.82
N THR A 254 16.17 12.74 -17.35
CA THR A 254 15.56 14.05 -17.54
C THR A 254 15.40 14.72 -16.19
N VAL A 255 15.83 15.96 -16.06
CA VAL A 255 15.65 16.78 -14.87
C VAL A 255 14.97 18.08 -15.27
N ASN A 256 13.83 18.38 -14.69
CA ASN A 256 13.01 19.57 -15.01
C ASN A 256 12.78 19.76 -16.51
N GLY A 257 12.46 18.65 -17.21
CA GLY A 257 12.22 18.63 -18.66
C GLY A 257 13.48 18.72 -19.54
N GLN A 258 14.68 18.74 -18.98
CA GLN A 258 15.94 18.79 -19.73
C GLN A 258 16.68 17.46 -19.65
N SER A 259 17.07 16.92 -20.82
CA SER A 259 17.88 15.70 -20.86
C SER A 259 19.32 16.00 -20.41
N VAL A 260 19.77 15.25 -19.40
CA VAL A 260 21.09 15.43 -18.77
C VAL A 260 22.05 14.25 -19.01
N GLY A 261 21.65 13.30 -19.86
CA GLY A 261 22.47 12.14 -20.22
C GLY A 261 22.15 10.91 -19.37
N ARG A 262 23.16 10.17 -18.92
CA ARG A 262 23.03 8.93 -18.14
C ARG A 262 23.49 9.05 -16.68
N SER A 263 24.10 10.14 -16.33
CA SER A 263 24.55 10.44 -14.97
C SER A 263 24.37 11.92 -14.70
N TYR A 264 23.83 12.25 -13.56
CA TYR A 264 23.62 13.62 -13.13
C TYR A 264 23.92 13.73 -11.63
N LYS A 265 24.67 14.76 -11.28
CA LYS A 265 24.96 15.11 -9.88
C LYS A 265 25.09 16.63 -9.77
N ASN A 266 24.39 17.21 -8.84
CA ASN A 266 24.50 18.62 -8.47
C ASN A 266 24.90 18.79 -7.00
#